data_2bb5e1177ffade4ffcde76c2c4b35eaa
#
_entry.id   2bb5e1177ffade4ffcde76c2c4b35eaa
#
_cell.length_a   1.000
_cell.length_b   1.000
_cell.length_c   1.000
_cell.angle_alpha   90.00
_cell.angle_beta   90.00
_cell.angle_gamma   90.00
#
_symmetry.space_group_name_H-M   'P 1'
#
loop_
_entity.id
_entity.type
_entity.pdbx_description
1 polymer ?
#
loop_
_entity_poly.entity_id
_entity_poly.type
_entity_poly.pdbx_seq_one_letter_code
_entity_poly.pdbx_strand_id
1 'polypeptide(L)'
;MATLLYEIGTEEMPAQYMPGILKNYKELAETKLKEARIPFEKVSVYGTPRRMAFVAEGIADRQEDMTAESKGPSLKIAFDADGNPTKAVQGFARGQGVEVSALEKRDGYVYAIKHTKGGETKVLLPALLDDILHSLSFPKTMRWADYDFGFVRPFHWMVALLDSEVIPVEANDVKSGNVTRGHRFLGSQTITIPSAEAYVKTLEENFIIVDVEKRRALIREQIEALGKKAGGHTAISEDLLDEVTYL
;
A
#
# COMPACT_ATOMS: atom_id res chain seq x y z
N MET A 1 -5.01 8.92 15.05
CA MET A 1 -4.34 8.44 13.83
C MET A 1 -4.35 6.92 13.88
N ALA A 2 -4.74 6.29 12.80
CA ALA A 2 -4.95 4.84 12.71
C ALA A 2 -3.72 4.12 12.14
N THR A 3 -3.68 2.81 12.28
CA THR A 3 -2.68 1.94 11.67
C THR A 3 -3.34 1.04 10.63
N LEU A 4 -2.79 1.01 9.40
CA LEU A 4 -3.27 0.17 8.30
C LEU A 4 -2.32 -1.00 8.12
N LEU A 5 -2.86 -2.21 8.11
CA LEU A 5 -2.18 -3.45 7.73
C LEU A 5 -2.76 -3.99 6.43
N TYR A 6 -1.89 -4.40 5.50
CA TYR A 6 -2.29 -5.22 4.36
C TYR A 6 -1.28 -6.35 4.15
N GLU A 7 -1.74 -7.59 4.37
CA GLU A 7 -0.97 -8.83 4.13
C GLU A 7 -1.59 -9.59 2.96
N ILE A 8 -0.73 -10.09 2.08
CA ILE A 8 -1.07 -11.03 1.00
C ILE A 8 -0.30 -12.32 1.27
N GLY A 9 -1.03 -13.40 1.50
CA GLY A 9 -0.48 -14.72 1.79
C GLY A 9 -0.52 -15.63 0.57
N THR A 10 0.65 -16.16 0.19
CA THR A 10 0.85 -16.87 -1.09
C THR A 10 1.40 -18.28 -0.87
N GLU A 11 1.56 -19.03 -1.96
CA GLU A 11 2.54 -20.11 -2.03
C GLU A 11 3.96 -19.55 -1.99
N GLU A 12 4.96 -20.42 -1.88
CA GLU A 12 6.36 -20.01 -1.68
C GLU A 12 6.89 -19.19 -2.86
N MET A 13 7.21 -17.95 -2.59
CA MET A 13 7.81 -17.01 -3.55
C MET A 13 9.32 -17.27 -3.63
N PRO A 14 9.95 -17.15 -4.82
CA PRO A 14 11.40 -17.33 -4.95
C PRO A 14 12.16 -16.32 -4.07
N ALA A 15 13.12 -16.83 -3.27
CA ALA A 15 13.93 -16.02 -2.35
C ALA A 15 14.55 -14.79 -3.04
N GLN A 16 15.12 -14.98 -4.21
CA GLN A 16 15.77 -13.94 -5.02
C GLN A 16 14.84 -12.79 -5.44
N TYR A 17 13.51 -12.99 -5.43
CA TYR A 17 12.55 -11.91 -5.77
C TYR A 17 12.11 -11.12 -4.56
N MET A 18 12.21 -11.67 -3.36
CA MET A 18 11.65 -11.09 -2.14
C MET A 18 12.15 -9.67 -1.83
N PRO A 19 13.46 -9.36 -1.90
CA PRO A 19 13.93 -7.99 -1.66
C PRO A 19 13.29 -6.97 -2.59
N GLY A 20 13.23 -7.29 -3.89
CA GLY A 20 12.60 -6.44 -4.91
C GLY A 20 11.09 -6.30 -4.71
N ILE A 21 10.41 -7.39 -4.37
CA ILE A 21 8.97 -7.40 -4.09
C ILE A 21 8.65 -6.50 -2.89
N LEU A 22 9.34 -6.66 -1.77
CA LEU A 22 9.08 -5.88 -0.57
C LEU A 22 9.38 -4.38 -0.78
N LYS A 23 10.46 -4.06 -1.50
CA LYS A 23 10.78 -2.69 -1.89
C LYS A 23 9.66 -2.08 -2.74
N ASN A 24 9.25 -2.77 -3.80
CA ASN A 24 8.17 -2.31 -4.69
C ASN A 24 6.85 -2.16 -3.93
N TYR A 25 6.53 -3.09 -3.01
CA TYR A 25 5.31 -3.04 -2.21
C TYR A 25 5.27 -1.81 -1.29
N LYS A 26 6.42 -1.47 -0.66
CA LYS A 26 6.56 -0.26 0.14
C LYS A 26 6.36 1.01 -0.70
N GLU A 27 7.11 1.13 -1.79
CA GLU A 27 7.04 2.29 -2.68
C GLU A 27 5.65 2.50 -3.25
N LEU A 28 4.99 1.41 -3.61
CA LEU A 28 3.62 1.44 -4.15
C LEU A 28 2.62 1.87 -3.07
N ALA A 29 2.69 1.32 -1.86
CA ALA A 29 1.83 1.72 -0.75
C ALA A 29 1.99 3.22 -0.43
N GLU A 30 3.24 3.71 -0.32
CA GLU A 30 3.52 5.12 -0.07
C GLU A 30 3.00 6.03 -1.21
N THR A 31 3.18 5.61 -2.46
CA THR A 31 2.73 6.36 -3.64
C THR A 31 1.21 6.44 -3.69
N LYS A 32 0.53 5.32 -3.52
CA LYS A 32 -0.94 5.26 -3.58
C LYS A 32 -1.62 6.02 -2.44
N LEU A 33 -1.07 5.98 -1.24
CA LEU A 33 -1.55 6.79 -0.12
C LEU A 33 -1.39 8.30 -0.40
N LYS A 34 -0.23 8.71 -0.97
CA LYS A 34 0.02 10.11 -1.37
C LYS A 34 -0.92 10.56 -2.51
N GLU A 35 -1.08 9.74 -3.55
CA GLU A 35 -2.01 10.01 -4.66
C GLU A 35 -3.46 10.14 -4.17
N ALA A 36 -3.84 9.30 -3.21
CA ALA A 36 -5.12 9.39 -2.53
C ALA A 36 -5.19 10.55 -1.52
N ARG A 37 -4.12 11.31 -1.32
CA ARG A 37 -4.04 12.42 -0.35
C ARG A 37 -4.44 11.99 1.07
N ILE A 38 -4.07 10.78 1.45
CA ILE A 38 -4.25 10.25 2.80
C ILE A 38 -2.92 10.43 3.52
N PRO A 39 -2.83 11.35 4.51
CA PRO A 39 -1.62 11.52 5.30
C PRO A 39 -1.29 10.27 6.10
N PHE A 40 0.00 9.96 6.20
CA PHE A 40 0.55 8.88 6.99
C PHE A 40 1.95 9.27 7.49
N GLU A 41 2.43 8.62 8.55
CA GLU A 41 3.74 8.89 9.12
C GLU A 41 4.83 7.98 8.53
N LYS A 42 4.57 6.69 8.47
CA LYS A 42 5.57 5.69 8.07
C LYS A 42 4.92 4.47 7.43
N VAL A 43 5.58 3.90 6.44
CA VAL A 43 5.27 2.56 5.90
C VAL A 43 6.43 1.62 6.16
N SER A 44 6.16 0.52 6.84
CA SER A 44 7.08 -0.59 7.09
C SER A 44 6.62 -1.82 6.30
N VAL A 45 7.57 -2.60 5.77
CA VAL A 45 7.26 -3.83 5.03
C VAL A 45 7.84 -5.04 5.73
N TYR A 46 7.12 -6.13 5.64
CA TYR A 46 7.42 -7.40 6.27
C TYR A 46 7.23 -8.53 5.26
N GLY A 47 8.00 -9.62 5.42
CA GLY A 47 7.87 -10.73 4.49
C GLY A 47 8.47 -12.03 4.96
N THR A 48 7.87 -13.12 4.47
CA THR A 48 8.40 -14.48 4.54
C THR A 48 8.24 -15.09 3.15
N PRO A 49 8.79 -16.29 2.85
CA PRO A 49 8.58 -16.93 1.55
C PRO A 49 7.10 -17.01 1.13
N ARG A 50 6.17 -17.04 2.08
CA ARG A 50 4.74 -17.25 1.82
C ARG A 50 3.84 -16.04 2.13
N ARG A 51 4.42 -14.87 2.38
CA ARG A 51 3.64 -13.64 2.62
C ARG A 51 4.45 -12.40 2.36
N MET A 52 3.76 -11.37 1.99
CA MET A 52 4.24 -10.00 1.97
C MET A 52 3.21 -9.14 2.68
N ALA A 53 3.68 -8.19 3.48
CA ALA A 53 2.80 -7.29 4.20
C ALA A 53 3.40 -5.89 4.28
N PHE A 54 2.53 -4.88 4.37
CA PHE A 54 2.94 -3.57 4.86
C PHE A 54 2.08 -3.16 6.06
N VAL A 55 2.69 -2.36 6.92
CA VAL A 55 2.02 -1.63 8.00
C VAL A 55 2.29 -0.16 7.78
N ALA A 56 1.22 0.62 7.63
CA ALA A 56 1.30 2.08 7.54
C ALA A 56 0.75 2.71 8.83
N GLU A 57 1.62 3.44 9.53
CA GLU A 57 1.34 4.09 10.80
C GLU A 57 0.92 5.55 10.57
N GLY A 58 0.14 6.11 11.47
CA GLY A 58 -0.24 7.52 11.42
C GLY A 58 -1.23 7.86 10.32
N ILE A 59 -2.06 6.91 9.89
CA ILE A 59 -3.08 7.12 8.88
C ILE A 59 -4.12 8.12 9.37
N ALA A 60 -4.36 9.18 8.58
CA ALA A 60 -5.39 10.16 8.87
C ALA A 60 -6.79 9.60 8.58
N ASP A 61 -7.78 10.02 9.36
CA ASP A 61 -9.17 9.58 9.20
C ASP A 61 -9.83 10.06 7.89
N ARG A 62 -9.26 11.13 7.30
CA ARG A 62 -9.77 11.74 6.06
C ARG A 62 -8.64 12.11 5.12
N GLN A 63 -8.94 12.10 3.81
CA GLN A 63 -8.08 12.73 2.80
C GLN A 63 -7.94 14.23 3.09
N GLU A 64 -6.83 14.80 2.70
CA GLU A 64 -6.67 16.26 2.62
C GLU A 64 -7.62 16.87 1.58
N ASP A 65 -8.16 18.03 1.92
CA ASP A 65 -8.95 18.82 0.96
C ASP A 65 -8.07 19.21 -0.23
N MET A 66 -8.66 19.26 -1.40
CA MET A 66 -7.96 19.67 -2.61
C MET A 66 -8.57 20.97 -3.15
N THR A 67 -7.68 21.92 -3.43
CA THR A 67 -8.02 23.12 -4.20
C THR A 67 -7.34 23.01 -5.57
N ALA A 68 -8.14 22.86 -6.60
CA ALA A 68 -7.68 22.86 -7.98
C ALA A 68 -7.96 24.23 -8.62
N GLU A 69 -6.92 24.83 -9.21
CA GLU A 69 -7.03 26.08 -9.95
C GLU A 69 -6.88 25.80 -11.45
N SER A 70 -7.83 26.26 -12.24
CA SER A 70 -7.79 26.16 -13.69
C SER A 70 -7.77 27.55 -14.31
N LYS A 71 -6.73 27.84 -15.11
CA LYS A 71 -6.61 29.10 -15.84
C LYS A 71 -7.52 29.06 -17.07
N GLY A 72 -8.40 30.07 -17.19
CA GLY A 72 -9.33 30.24 -18.30
C GLY A 72 -8.89 31.31 -19.31
N PRO A 73 -9.83 31.80 -20.13
CA PRO A 73 -9.55 32.83 -21.13
C PRO A 73 -9.13 34.15 -20.50
N SER A 74 -8.44 35.01 -21.29
CA SER A 74 -8.13 36.38 -20.85
C SER A 74 -9.39 37.20 -20.63
N LEU A 75 -9.34 38.19 -19.73
CA LEU A 75 -10.47 39.06 -19.43
C LEU A 75 -11.04 39.75 -20.66
N LYS A 76 -10.17 40.07 -21.65
CA LYS A 76 -10.58 40.67 -22.94
C LYS A 76 -11.45 39.75 -23.81
N ILE A 77 -11.28 38.43 -23.65
CA ILE A 77 -12.07 37.42 -24.37
C ILE A 77 -13.23 36.94 -23.51
N ALA A 78 -13.05 36.93 -22.20
CA ALA A 78 -14.04 36.45 -21.23
C ALA A 78 -15.27 37.36 -21.12
N PHE A 79 -15.07 38.68 -21.27
CA PHE A 79 -16.13 39.68 -21.15
C PHE A 79 -16.13 40.59 -22.37
N ASP A 80 -17.33 41.02 -22.78
CA ASP A 80 -17.50 42.02 -23.83
C ASP A 80 -17.23 43.47 -23.34
N ALA A 81 -17.39 44.47 -24.20
CA ALA A 81 -17.18 45.89 -23.87
C ALA A 81 -18.09 46.40 -22.78
N ASP A 82 -19.28 45.81 -22.62
CA ASP A 82 -20.29 46.14 -21.60
C ASP A 82 -20.11 45.32 -20.31
N GLY A 83 -19.09 44.44 -20.26
CA GLY A 83 -18.78 43.59 -19.11
C GLY A 83 -19.60 42.30 -19.01
N ASN A 84 -20.38 41.96 -20.05
CA ASN A 84 -21.18 40.76 -20.04
C ASN A 84 -20.30 39.49 -20.38
N PRO A 85 -20.63 38.35 -19.77
CA PRO A 85 -19.91 37.11 -20.03
C PRO A 85 -20.08 36.62 -21.48
N THR A 86 -19.00 36.43 -22.19
CA THR A 86 -19.00 35.84 -23.53
C THR A 86 -19.24 34.33 -23.51
N LYS A 87 -19.52 33.75 -24.69
CA LYS A 87 -19.63 32.29 -24.85
C LYS A 87 -18.35 31.57 -24.42
N ALA A 88 -17.18 32.19 -24.53
CA ALA A 88 -15.89 31.63 -24.15
C ALA A 88 -15.79 31.39 -22.63
N VAL A 89 -16.12 32.38 -21.82
CA VAL A 89 -16.09 32.24 -20.37
C VAL A 89 -17.22 31.35 -19.85
N GLN A 90 -18.42 31.41 -20.48
CA GLN A 90 -19.52 30.51 -20.15
C GLN A 90 -19.19 29.04 -20.45
N GLY A 91 -18.55 28.77 -21.58
CA GLY A 91 -18.03 27.41 -21.92
C GLY A 91 -16.96 26.94 -20.96
N PHE A 92 -16.04 27.82 -20.59
CA PHE A 92 -15.01 27.51 -19.58
C PHE A 92 -15.63 27.20 -18.21
N ALA A 93 -16.50 28.06 -17.69
CA ALA A 93 -17.16 27.84 -16.41
C ALA A 93 -17.95 26.54 -16.36
N ARG A 94 -18.70 26.24 -17.44
CA ARG A 94 -19.42 24.95 -17.59
C ARG A 94 -18.49 23.76 -17.60
N GLY A 95 -17.36 23.85 -18.32
CA GLY A 95 -16.35 22.77 -18.38
C GLY A 95 -15.68 22.51 -17.02
N GLN A 96 -15.57 23.53 -16.18
CA GLN A 96 -15.05 23.40 -14.81
C GLN A 96 -16.13 23.09 -13.77
N GLY A 97 -17.42 23.09 -14.15
CA GLY A 97 -18.54 22.83 -13.25
C GLY A 97 -18.77 23.93 -12.23
N VAL A 98 -18.46 25.19 -12.58
CA VAL A 98 -18.66 26.38 -11.73
C VAL A 98 -19.52 27.42 -12.45
N GLU A 99 -20.15 28.28 -11.69
CA GLU A 99 -20.87 29.45 -12.24
C GLU A 99 -19.85 30.52 -12.68
N VAL A 100 -20.21 31.31 -13.71
CA VAL A 100 -19.35 32.42 -14.19
C VAL A 100 -19.09 33.45 -13.08
N SER A 101 -20.05 33.66 -12.18
CA SER A 101 -19.92 34.54 -11.01
C SER A 101 -18.92 34.07 -9.97
N ALA A 102 -18.59 32.76 -9.96
CA ALA A 102 -17.61 32.14 -9.05
C ALA A 102 -16.18 32.17 -9.61
N LEU A 103 -16.00 32.68 -10.85
CA LEU A 103 -14.67 32.79 -11.44
C LEU A 103 -13.90 33.98 -10.83
N GLU A 104 -12.66 33.73 -10.42
CA GLU A 104 -11.75 34.78 -9.99
C GLU A 104 -11.12 35.51 -11.19
N LYS A 105 -10.95 36.81 -11.08
CA LYS A 105 -10.26 37.66 -12.07
C LYS A 105 -8.89 38.02 -11.52
N ARG A 106 -7.83 37.47 -12.10
CA ARG A 106 -6.43 37.68 -11.65
C ARG A 106 -5.50 37.72 -12.85
N ASP A 107 -4.52 38.61 -12.83
CA ASP A 107 -3.43 38.71 -13.84
C ASP A 107 -3.93 38.81 -15.29
N GLY A 108 -5.10 39.46 -15.51
CA GLY A 108 -5.68 39.60 -16.85
C GLY A 108 -6.39 38.38 -17.40
N TYR A 109 -6.62 37.35 -16.56
CA TYR A 109 -7.32 36.09 -16.88
C TYR A 109 -8.43 35.80 -15.89
N VAL A 110 -9.32 34.90 -16.27
CA VAL A 110 -10.26 34.27 -15.34
C VAL A 110 -9.68 32.94 -14.83
N TYR A 111 -10.02 32.63 -13.58
CA TYR A 111 -9.61 31.38 -12.94
C TYR A 111 -10.82 30.71 -12.31
N ALA A 112 -10.94 29.41 -12.52
CA ALA A 112 -11.90 28.59 -11.78
C ALA A 112 -11.16 27.93 -10.60
N ILE A 113 -11.66 28.16 -9.39
CA ILE A 113 -11.16 27.54 -8.17
C ILE A 113 -12.18 26.50 -7.73
N LYS A 114 -11.76 25.24 -7.70
CA LYS A 114 -12.60 24.14 -7.27
C LYS A 114 -12.07 23.57 -5.96
N HIS A 115 -12.87 23.71 -4.90
CA HIS A 115 -12.61 23.07 -3.61
C HIS A 115 -13.29 21.70 -3.57
N THR A 116 -12.52 20.66 -3.36
CA THR A 116 -13.02 19.29 -3.16
C THR A 116 -12.67 18.86 -1.75
N LYS A 117 -13.69 18.61 -0.93
CA LYS A 117 -13.50 18.08 0.42
C LYS A 117 -12.97 16.65 0.35
N GLY A 118 -12.01 16.34 1.21
CA GLY A 118 -11.48 14.99 1.37
C GLY A 118 -12.57 14.03 1.85
N GLY A 119 -12.55 12.80 1.30
CA GLY A 119 -13.41 11.71 1.74
C GLY A 119 -12.88 11.05 3.03
N GLU A 120 -13.69 10.20 3.63
CA GLU A 120 -13.28 9.38 4.77
C GLU A 120 -12.31 8.29 4.30
N THR A 121 -11.16 8.18 4.96
CA THR A 121 -10.12 7.22 4.59
C THR A 121 -10.66 5.78 4.54
N LYS A 122 -11.43 5.37 5.53
CA LYS A 122 -12.02 4.03 5.60
C LYS A 122 -12.84 3.67 4.34
N VAL A 123 -13.56 4.64 3.77
CA VAL A 123 -14.38 4.43 2.56
C VAL A 123 -13.51 4.27 1.31
N LEU A 124 -12.33 4.87 1.31
CA LEU A 124 -11.41 4.88 0.16
C LEU A 124 -10.47 3.67 0.14
N LEU A 125 -10.15 3.12 1.32
CA LEU A 125 -9.18 2.03 1.47
C LEU A 125 -9.50 0.77 0.64
N PRO A 126 -10.74 0.29 0.51
CA PRO A 126 -11.01 -0.89 -0.32
C PRO A 126 -10.50 -0.75 -1.76
N ALA A 127 -10.84 0.34 -2.41
CA ALA A 127 -10.41 0.61 -3.79
C ALA A 127 -8.89 0.87 -3.88
N LEU A 128 -8.31 1.53 -2.87
CA LEU A 128 -6.86 1.80 -2.81
C LEU A 128 -6.06 0.49 -2.63
N LEU A 129 -6.48 -0.40 -1.75
CA LEU A 129 -5.81 -1.67 -1.53
C LEU A 129 -5.96 -2.62 -2.72
N ASP A 130 -7.11 -2.60 -3.38
CA ASP A 130 -7.33 -3.32 -4.64
C ASP A 130 -6.40 -2.81 -5.74
N ASP A 131 -6.28 -1.49 -5.90
CA ASP A 131 -5.36 -0.87 -6.86
C ASP A 131 -3.89 -1.21 -6.53
N ILE A 132 -3.49 -1.21 -5.26
CA ILE A 132 -2.16 -1.68 -4.84
C ILE A 132 -1.94 -3.12 -5.28
N LEU A 133 -2.87 -4.03 -5.00
CA LEU A 133 -2.77 -5.45 -5.37
C LEU A 133 -2.54 -5.63 -6.88
N HIS A 134 -3.33 -4.94 -7.70
CA HIS A 134 -3.27 -5.02 -9.15
C HIS A 134 -2.08 -4.27 -9.79
N SER A 135 -1.48 -3.32 -9.06
CA SER A 135 -0.30 -2.56 -9.49
C SER A 135 1.03 -3.22 -9.11
N LEU A 136 1.02 -4.30 -8.31
CA LEU A 136 2.23 -5.03 -7.96
C LEU A 136 2.91 -5.61 -9.20
N SER A 137 4.23 -5.41 -9.29
CA SER A 137 5.05 -5.89 -10.38
C SER A 137 6.00 -6.98 -9.93
N PHE A 138 6.13 -8.03 -10.73
CA PHE A 138 6.96 -9.19 -10.44
C PHE A 138 7.80 -9.57 -11.67
N PRO A 139 9.02 -10.12 -11.49
CA PRO A 139 9.85 -10.59 -12.60
C PRO A 139 9.16 -11.67 -13.44
N LYS A 140 8.36 -12.52 -12.79
CA LYS A 140 7.50 -13.51 -13.42
C LYS A 140 6.19 -13.63 -12.67
N THR A 141 5.11 -13.75 -13.43
CA THR A 141 3.76 -14.01 -12.92
C THR A 141 3.25 -15.33 -13.47
N MET A 142 2.29 -15.91 -12.79
CA MET A 142 1.53 -17.07 -13.26
C MET A 142 0.04 -16.83 -13.05
N ARG A 143 -0.78 -17.51 -13.83
CA ARG A 143 -2.22 -17.62 -13.63
C ARG A 143 -2.53 -19.00 -13.08
N TRP A 144 -3.60 -19.11 -12.33
CA TRP A 144 -4.08 -20.38 -11.78
C TRP A 144 -5.60 -20.43 -11.81
N ALA A 145 -6.15 -21.62 -11.81
CA ALA A 145 -7.58 -21.87 -12.04
C ALA A 145 -8.08 -21.13 -13.31
N ASP A 146 -9.22 -20.51 -13.25
CA ASP A 146 -9.84 -19.80 -14.38
C ASP A 146 -9.66 -18.27 -14.26
N TYR A 147 -8.74 -17.80 -13.41
CA TYR A 147 -8.56 -16.37 -13.17
C TYR A 147 -7.68 -15.72 -14.23
N ASP A 148 -8.09 -14.55 -14.69
CA ASP A 148 -7.32 -13.73 -15.63
C ASP A 148 -6.21 -12.93 -14.92
N PHE A 149 -6.41 -12.59 -13.63
CA PHE A 149 -5.41 -11.89 -12.86
C PHE A 149 -4.29 -12.84 -12.42
N GLY A 150 -3.07 -12.53 -12.87
CA GLY A 150 -1.87 -13.29 -12.53
C GLY A 150 -1.07 -12.66 -11.41
N PHE A 151 -0.41 -13.48 -10.60
CA PHE A 151 0.43 -13.06 -9.49
C PHE A 151 1.76 -13.83 -9.50
N VAL A 152 2.72 -13.48 -8.62
CA VAL A 152 4.01 -14.19 -8.51
C VAL A 152 3.83 -15.66 -8.14
N ARG A 153 2.85 -15.97 -7.29
CA ARG A 153 2.36 -17.29 -6.89
C ARG A 153 0.88 -17.17 -6.53
N PRO A 154 0.13 -18.27 -6.55
CA PRO A 154 -1.24 -18.26 -6.05
C PRO A 154 -1.30 -17.72 -4.63
N PHE A 155 -2.20 -16.76 -4.38
CA PHE A 155 -2.48 -16.28 -3.05
C PHE A 155 -3.71 -16.98 -2.48
N HIS A 156 -3.72 -17.22 -1.18
CA HIS A 156 -4.72 -18.03 -0.49
C HIS A 156 -5.44 -17.31 0.64
N TRP A 157 -4.90 -16.20 1.11
CA TRP A 157 -5.52 -15.36 2.11
C TRP A 157 -5.04 -13.93 1.99
N MET A 158 -5.83 -13.00 2.47
CA MET A 158 -5.49 -11.60 2.65
C MET A 158 -5.90 -11.15 4.04
N VAL A 159 -5.06 -10.35 4.71
CA VAL A 159 -5.42 -9.62 5.91
C VAL A 159 -5.38 -8.14 5.59
N ALA A 160 -6.49 -7.45 5.78
CA ALA A 160 -6.56 -6.01 5.60
C ALA A 160 -7.30 -5.39 6.79
N LEU A 161 -6.58 -4.62 7.60
CA LEU A 161 -7.10 -4.02 8.83
C LEU A 161 -6.76 -2.53 8.89
N LEU A 162 -7.75 -1.72 9.26
CA LEU A 162 -7.55 -0.37 9.78
C LEU A 162 -7.80 -0.44 11.28
N ASP A 163 -6.74 -0.33 12.08
CA ASP A 163 -6.72 -0.68 13.50
C ASP A 163 -7.23 -2.13 13.70
N SER A 164 -8.42 -2.31 14.23
CA SER A 164 -9.07 -3.62 14.42
C SER A 164 -10.17 -3.91 13.40
N GLU A 165 -10.51 -2.97 12.53
CA GLU A 165 -11.59 -3.13 11.56
C GLU A 165 -11.10 -3.73 10.25
N VAL A 166 -11.82 -4.73 9.74
CA VAL A 166 -11.53 -5.36 8.46
C VAL A 166 -11.90 -4.42 7.31
N ILE A 167 -10.95 -4.18 6.42
CA ILE A 167 -11.16 -3.45 5.16
C ILE A 167 -11.45 -4.48 4.06
N PRO A 168 -12.62 -4.44 3.39
CA PRO A 168 -12.99 -5.43 2.40
C PRO A 168 -12.18 -5.25 1.10
N VAL A 169 -11.44 -6.28 0.72
CA VAL A 169 -10.75 -6.43 -0.58
C VAL A 169 -11.03 -7.84 -1.07
N GLU A 170 -11.27 -8.01 -2.36
CA GLU A 170 -11.53 -9.32 -2.95
C GLU A 170 -10.82 -9.46 -4.30
N ALA A 171 -10.08 -10.54 -4.49
CA ALA A 171 -9.46 -10.89 -5.76
C ALA A 171 -9.34 -12.40 -5.90
N ASN A 172 -9.59 -12.95 -7.09
CA ASN A 172 -9.51 -14.39 -7.37
C ASN A 172 -10.20 -15.25 -6.29
N ASP A 173 -11.43 -14.88 -5.90
CA ASP A 173 -12.26 -15.51 -4.87
C ASP A 173 -11.66 -15.50 -3.44
N VAL A 174 -10.56 -14.80 -3.21
CA VAL A 174 -9.98 -14.58 -1.89
C VAL A 174 -10.46 -13.25 -1.34
N LYS A 175 -11.10 -13.30 -0.18
CA LYS A 175 -11.57 -12.11 0.56
C LYS A 175 -10.63 -11.79 1.70
N SER A 176 -10.39 -10.51 1.91
CA SER A 176 -9.65 -10.04 3.07
C SER A 176 -10.41 -10.32 4.37
N GLY A 177 -9.67 -10.49 5.43
CA GLY A 177 -10.18 -10.66 6.78
C GLY A 177 -9.13 -10.25 7.80
N ASN A 178 -9.20 -10.82 8.99
CA ASN A 178 -8.21 -10.66 10.05
C ASN A 178 -7.51 -11.98 10.42
N VAL A 179 -7.64 -13.02 9.57
CA VAL A 179 -7.06 -14.35 9.84
C VAL A 179 -5.88 -14.58 8.91
N THR A 180 -4.72 -14.83 9.49
CA THR A 180 -3.50 -15.24 8.79
C THR A 180 -3.12 -16.69 9.13
N ARG A 181 -1.99 -17.16 8.61
CA ARG A 181 -1.49 -18.52 8.84
C ARG A 181 -0.19 -18.50 9.64
N GLY A 182 -0.08 -19.41 10.60
CA GLY A 182 1.10 -19.62 11.41
C GLY A 182 2.14 -20.55 10.77
N HIS A 183 3.14 -20.90 11.57
CA HIS A 183 4.13 -21.88 11.17
C HIS A 183 3.49 -23.28 11.04
N ARG A 184 3.79 -23.99 9.92
CA ARG A 184 3.14 -25.26 9.57
C ARG A 184 3.22 -26.35 10.64
N PHE A 185 4.31 -26.36 11.42
CA PHE A 185 4.60 -27.44 12.37
C PHE A 185 4.67 -26.96 13.82
N LEU A 186 5.06 -25.70 14.07
CA LEU A 186 5.33 -25.18 15.42
C LEU A 186 4.17 -24.35 15.97
N GLY A 187 3.33 -23.79 15.09
CA GLY A 187 2.25 -22.88 15.45
C GLY A 187 0.88 -23.34 15.01
N SER A 188 -0.11 -22.49 15.25
CA SER A 188 -1.47 -22.71 14.75
C SER A 188 -1.52 -22.46 13.25
N GLN A 189 -2.28 -23.27 12.52
CA GLN A 189 -2.51 -23.06 11.09
C GLN A 189 -3.30 -21.79 10.81
N THR A 190 -4.14 -21.36 11.75
CA THR A 190 -4.94 -20.13 11.66
C THR A 190 -4.67 -19.26 12.87
N ILE A 191 -4.37 -17.99 12.63
CA ILE A 191 -4.08 -16.98 13.65
C ILE A 191 -4.95 -15.77 13.38
N THR A 192 -5.70 -15.35 14.37
CA THR A 192 -6.43 -14.08 14.30
C THR A 192 -5.52 -12.93 14.66
N ILE A 193 -5.42 -11.94 13.79
CA ILE A 193 -4.73 -10.68 14.06
C ILE A 193 -5.74 -9.74 14.71
N PRO A 194 -5.52 -9.35 15.98
CA PRO A 194 -6.50 -8.54 16.72
C PRO A 194 -6.53 -7.09 16.26
N SER A 195 -5.39 -6.56 15.82
CA SER A 195 -5.25 -5.22 15.26
C SER A 195 -4.03 -5.12 14.36
N ALA A 196 -3.98 -4.11 13.51
CA ALA A 196 -2.85 -3.83 12.63
C ALA A 196 -1.53 -3.68 13.40
N GLU A 197 -1.54 -3.00 14.53
CA GLU A 197 -0.37 -2.79 15.39
C GLU A 197 0.15 -4.10 16.01
N ALA A 198 -0.74 -5.04 16.31
CA ALA A 198 -0.38 -6.31 16.93
C ALA A 198 0.23 -7.32 15.94
N TYR A 199 0.24 -7.02 14.64
CA TYR A 199 0.60 -7.95 13.56
C TYR A 199 1.94 -8.64 13.79
N VAL A 200 3.01 -7.90 13.94
CA VAL A 200 4.38 -8.45 14.06
C VAL A 200 4.49 -9.32 15.31
N LYS A 201 4.01 -8.79 16.46
CA LYS A 201 4.05 -9.51 17.73
C LYS A 201 3.25 -10.80 17.69
N THR A 202 2.02 -10.75 17.14
CA THR A 202 1.15 -11.93 17.04
C THR A 202 1.80 -13.03 16.20
N LEU A 203 2.48 -12.68 15.11
CA LEU A 203 3.19 -13.65 14.29
C LEU A 203 4.44 -14.22 14.99
N GLU A 204 5.19 -13.42 15.70
CA GLU A 204 6.34 -13.88 16.49
C GLU A 204 5.93 -14.88 17.57
N GLU A 205 4.83 -14.62 18.29
CA GLU A 205 4.25 -15.55 19.26
C GLU A 205 3.82 -16.89 18.64
N ASN A 206 3.63 -16.91 17.31
CA ASN A 206 3.28 -18.08 16.52
C ASN A 206 4.45 -18.59 15.63
N PHE A 207 5.69 -18.34 16.07
CA PHE A 207 6.93 -18.83 15.46
C PHE A 207 7.20 -18.31 14.06
N ILE A 208 6.72 -17.11 13.74
CA ILE A 208 6.98 -16.46 12.45
C ILE A 208 7.63 -15.10 12.66
N ILE A 209 8.86 -14.97 12.24
CA ILE A 209 9.61 -13.71 12.27
C ILE A 209 9.43 -13.05 10.89
N VAL A 210 8.47 -12.13 10.79
CA VAL A 210 8.14 -11.43 9.54
C VAL A 210 9.08 -10.26 9.24
N ASP A 211 9.71 -9.69 10.28
CA ASP A 211 10.74 -8.67 10.13
C ASP A 211 12.00 -9.32 9.55
N VAL A 212 12.34 -8.91 8.34
CA VAL A 212 13.42 -9.49 7.55
C VAL A 212 14.77 -9.22 8.21
N GLU A 213 15.01 -7.99 8.68
CA GLU A 213 16.27 -7.60 9.29
C GLU A 213 16.48 -8.35 10.62
N LYS A 214 15.42 -8.44 11.42
CA LYS A 214 15.44 -9.22 12.67
C LYS A 214 15.73 -10.70 12.40
N ARG A 215 15.07 -11.29 11.40
CA ARG A 215 15.27 -12.69 11.02
C ARG A 215 16.70 -12.94 10.53
N ARG A 216 17.22 -12.05 9.67
CA ARG A 216 18.59 -12.09 9.16
C ARG A 216 19.63 -12.03 10.28
N ALA A 217 19.45 -11.08 11.20
CA ALA A 217 20.32 -10.94 12.36
C ALA A 217 20.33 -12.18 13.26
N LEU A 218 19.15 -12.75 13.52
CA LEU A 218 19.00 -13.97 14.33
C LEU A 218 19.65 -15.18 13.67
N ILE A 219 19.49 -15.36 12.36
CA ILE A 219 20.16 -16.44 11.61
C ILE A 219 21.67 -16.30 11.74
N ARG A 220 22.23 -15.12 11.55
CA ARG A 220 23.65 -14.83 11.70
C ARG A 220 24.16 -15.22 13.09
N GLU A 221 23.50 -14.71 14.13
CA GLU A 221 23.86 -15.00 15.52
C GLU A 221 23.88 -16.51 15.82
N GLN A 222 22.85 -17.23 15.36
CA GLN A 222 22.75 -18.67 15.56
C GLN A 222 23.86 -19.44 14.82
N ILE A 223 24.19 -19.06 13.59
CA ILE A 223 25.29 -19.68 12.82
C ILE A 223 26.62 -19.46 13.52
N GLU A 224 26.90 -18.23 13.99
CA GLU A 224 28.13 -17.92 14.71
C GLU A 224 28.24 -18.69 16.04
N ALA A 225 27.14 -18.78 16.78
CA ALA A 225 27.07 -19.53 18.04
C ALA A 225 27.33 -21.03 17.82
N LEU A 226 26.74 -21.62 16.78
CA LEU A 226 26.93 -23.00 16.42
C LEU A 226 28.38 -23.29 15.95
N GLY A 227 28.97 -22.39 15.18
CA GLY A 227 30.37 -22.49 14.77
C GLY A 227 31.33 -22.52 15.96
N LYS A 228 31.15 -21.60 16.92
CA LYS A 228 31.92 -21.59 18.17
C LYS A 228 31.75 -22.88 18.97
N LYS A 229 30.49 -23.34 19.11
CA LYS A 229 30.19 -24.60 19.81
C LYS A 229 30.85 -25.83 19.17
N ALA A 230 31.01 -25.82 17.84
CA ALA A 230 31.69 -26.85 17.08
C ALA A 230 33.23 -26.73 17.12
N GLY A 231 33.79 -25.75 17.82
CA GLY A 231 35.22 -25.51 17.96
C GLY A 231 35.88 -24.85 16.75
N GLY A 232 35.09 -24.18 15.89
CA GLY A 232 35.58 -23.55 14.67
C GLY A 232 35.17 -22.08 14.55
N HIS A 233 35.52 -21.49 13.41
CA HIS A 233 35.03 -20.18 12.98
C HIS A 233 34.10 -20.36 11.77
N THR A 234 33.00 -19.62 11.76
CA THR A 234 32.06 -19.62 10.64
C THR A 234 32.39 -18.50 9.68
N ALA A 235 32.71 -18.83 8.43
CA ALA A 235 32.78 -17.88 7.34
C ALA A 235 31.35 -17.71 6.77
N ILE A 236 30.72 -16.56 7.03
CA ILE A 236 29.36 -16.26 6.54
C ILE A 236 29.48 -15.58 5.18
N SER A 237 28.91 -16.18 4.14
CA SER A 237 28.66 -15.51 2.86
C SER A 237 27.40 -14.66 3.02
N GLU A 238 27.48 -13.36 2.73
CA GLU A 238 26.32 -12.45 2.81
C GLU A 238 25.24 -12.85 1.81
N ASP A 239 25.62 -13.22 0.58
CA ASP A 239 24.68 -13.66 -0.46
C ASP A 239 23.90 -14.91 -0.02
N LEU A 240 24.60 -15.89 0.59
CA LEU A 240 23.95 -17.10 1.11
C LEU A 240 23.07 -16.79 2.33
N LEU A 241 23.49 -15.88 3.20
CA LEU A 241 22.69 -15.43 4.33
C LEU A 241 21.41 -14.75 3.85
N ASP A 242 21.51 -13.92 2.82
CA ASP A 242 20.35 -13.26 2.22
C ASP A 242 19.39 -14.28 1.59
N GLU A 243 19.91 -15.27 0.86
CA GLU A 243 19.10 -16.34 0.30
C GLU A 243 18.36 -17.12 1.40
N VAL A 244 19.09 -17.59 2.43
CA VAL A 244 18.52 -18.37 3.55
C VAL A 244 17.50 -17.55 4.35
N THR A 245 17.68 -16.24 4.43
CA THR A 245 16.71 -15.34 5.10
C THR A 245 15.32 -15.40 4.45
N TYR A 246 15.24 -15.77 3.17
CA TYR A 246 13.99 -15.85 2.40
C TYR A 246 13.61 -17.30 2.00
N LEU A 247 14.22 -18.31 2.62
CA LEU A 247 13.83 -19.71 2.52
C LEU A 247 13.05 -20.15 3.76
#